data_865ebb13fb7365cdb1132454a948173c
#
_entry.id   865ebb13fb7365cdb1132454a948173c
#
_cell.length_a   1.000
_cell.length_b   1.000
_cell.length_c   1.000
_cell.angle_alpha   90.00
_cell.angle_beta   90.00
_cell.angle_gamma   90.00
#
_symmetry.space_group_name_H-M   'P 1'
#
loop_
_entity.id
_entity.type
_entity.pdbx_description
1 polymer ?
#
loop_
_entity_poly.entity_id
_entity_poly.type
_entity_poly.pdbx_seq_one_letter_code
_entity_poly.pdbx_strand_id
1 'polypeptide(L)'
;MSEQTLKEKTAKGLFWGGLSNGVQQLLGMFFGIFLARILTVEDYGLVGMLTIFIAIANSISESGFTAALTNKPEFRHEDYNAVFWFNVIAASFLYLVLFLIAPLIATFFGRPELVLLSRVLFLTIVFGALGTAHSAVLFRKLLVKERAKIDLTALIISGFVGVTLAFKGCGYWALAIQSLIYAGMCMLLRWFYTPWRPTWQFHFSPIKEMFTFSVKILFTNMFGHINANIFTVLLGKFYNATDVGLYSQGNKWMSMGYSAIGGMINGVAQPVFAEVNGDKERQVQVLRKMIRFAVFISFPIMLGLAFVGEELIFIAVGEKWLPCVPILQLFCIWGAFCPIQLLYSQIVVAHGKSSFYLKSHIFIGLFQLLIAFLTLRLGILWMVFANVLVNIIVWLSIWHWYVNHLIGICLINVLKDIFPYISMSLIVFLFVYFFTKQIENMYLLFATKVLLSVVIYCFLMFVGKSVIFRECLQFVFRK
;
A
#
# COMPACT_ATOMS: atom_id res chain seq x y z
N MET A 1 -7.00 27.81 21.03
CA MET A 1 -5.93 27.93 20.01
C MET A 1 -6.45 28.81 18.89
N SER A 2 -5.75 29.85 18.47
CA SER A 2 -6.21 30.74 17.39
C SER A 2 -6.26 29.96 16.06
N GLU A 3 -7.21 30.29 15.17
CA GLU A 3 -7.36 29.67 13.84
C GLU A 3 -6.07 29.74 13.00
N GLN A 4 -5.30 30.82 13.12
CA GLN A 4 -4.00 30.97 12.45
C GLN A 4 -2.97 29.92 12.88
N THR A 5 -2.90 29.56 14.18
CA THR A 5 -1.99 28.52 14.67
C THR A 5 -2.37 27.13 14.18
N LEU A 6 -3.65 26.83 13.98
CA LEU A 6 -4.11 25.54 13.45
C LEU A 6 -3.78 25.41 11.96
N LYS A 7 -4.03 26.43 11.14
CA LYS A 7 -3.69 26.47 9.72
C LYS A 7 -2.18 26.29 9.48
N GLU A 8 -1.33 26.99 10.25
CA GLU A 8 0.13 26.83 10.14
C GLU A 8 0.60 25.43 10.52
N LYS A 9 0.07 24.85 11.61
CA LYS A 9 0.40 23.47 12.01
C LYS A 9 -0.04 22.46 10.97
N THR A 10 -1.23 22.65 10.38
CA THR A 10 -1.75 21.78 9.33
C THR A 10 -0.89 21.87 8.07
N ALA A 11 -0.56 23.09 7.61
CA ALA A 11 0.30 23.28 6.44
C ALA A 11 1.71 22.69 6.64
N LYS A 12 2.33 22.94 7.80
CA LYS A 12 3.61 22.31 8.18
C LYS A 12 3.50 20.79 8.26
N GLY A 13 2.40 20.28 8.82
CA GLY A 13 2.12 18.83 8.90
C GLY A 13 2.00 18.18 7.52
N LEU A 14 1.27 18.80 6.59
CA LEU A 14 1.13 18.32 5.21
C LEU A 14 2.47 18.33 4.47
N PHE A 15 3.24 19.40 4.61
CA PHE A 15 4.57 19.51 3.99
C PHE A 15 5.53 18.43 4.51
N TRP A 16 5.68 18.33 5.83
CA TRP A 16 6.57 17.32 6.44
C TRP A 16 6.09 15.90 6.22
N GLY A 17 4.78 15.67 6.21
CA GLY A 17 4.19 14.36 5.90
C GLY A 17 4.46 13.92 4.47
N GLY A 18 4.24 14.82 3.50
CA GLY A 18 4.53 14.55 2.08
C GLY A 18 6.02 14.34 1.83
N LEU A 19 6.87 15.22 2.35
CA LEU A 19 8.33 15.11 2.23
C LEU A 19 8.85 13.80 2.88
N SER A 20 8.38 13.48 4.08
CA SER A 20 8.76 12.25 4.78
C SER A 20 8.37 11.00 4.00
N ASN A 21 7.14 10.95 3.48
CA ASN A 21 6.68 9.81 2.67
C ASN A 21 7.53 9.66 1.40
N GLY A 22 7.84 10.75 0.71
CA GLY A 22 8.70 10.74 -0.47
C GLY A 22 10.11 10.21 -0.16
N VAL A 23 10.74 10.74 0.90
CA VAL A 23 12.08 10.31 1.32
C VAL A 23 12.07 8.85 1.79
N GLN A 24 11.04 8.40 2.53
CA GLN A 24 10.89 7.00 2.94
C GLN A 24 10.78 6.07 1.72
N GLN A 25 10.02 6.45 0.69
CA GLN A 25 9.90 5.67 -0.54
C GLN A 25 11.25 5.56 -1.27
N LEU A 26 11.98 6.67 -1.38
CA LEU A 26 13.30 6.67 -2.04
C LEU A 26 14.32 5.82 -1.25
N LEU A 27 14.39 5.96 0.06
CA LEU A 27 15.28 5.15 0.90
C LEU A 27 14.87 3.67 0.90
N GLY A 28 13.57 3.39 0.98
CA GLY A 28 13.03 2.04 0.89
C GLY A 28 13.35 1.37 -0.45
N MET A 29 13.28 2.14 -1.56
CA MET A 29 13.68 1.70 -2.88
C MET A 29 15.20 1.44 -2.93
N PHE A 30 16.02 2.37 -2.41
CA PHE A 30 17.47 2.25 -2.37
C PHE A 30 17.89 0.96 -1.65
N PHE A 31 17.52 0.78 -0.39
CA PHE A 31 17.85 -0.43 0.36
C PHE A 31 17.23 -1.68 -0.25
N GLY A 32 16.01 -1.57 -0.78
CA GLY A 32 15.32 -2.66 -1.47
C GLY A 32 16.06 -3.15 -2.72
N ILE A 33 16.64 -2.24 -3.51
CA ILE A 33 17.46 -2.58 -4.69
C ILE A 33 18.72 -3.33 -4.28
N PHE A 34 19.47 -2.83 -3.27
CA PHE A 34 20.68 -3.50 -2.79
C PHE A 34 20.37 -4.90 -2.27
N LEU A 35 19.36 -5.07 -1.45
CA LEU A 35 18.95 -6.36 -0.94
C LEU A 35 18.51 -7.31 -2.06
N ALA A 36 17.73 -6.84 -3.02
CA ALA A 36 17.28 -7.67 -4.13
C ALA A 36 18.42 -8.07 -5.07
N ARG A 37 19.47 -7.26 -5.20
CA ARG A 37 20.67 -7.63 -5.96
C ARG A 37 21.49 -8.73 -5.30
N ILE A 38 21.56 -8.74 -3.97
CA ILE A 38 22.40 -9.68 -3.21
C ILE A 38 21.63 -10.98 -2.93
N LEU A 39 20.43 -10.88 -2.41
CA LEU A 39 19.62 -12.00 -1.98
C LEU A 39 18.98 -12.75 -3.14
N THR A 40 18.63 -14.01 -2.93
CA THR A 40 17.94 -14.84 -3.91
C THR A 40 16.44 -14.52 -3.97
N VAL A 41 15.79 -14.95 -5.04
CA VAL A 41 14.32 -14.84 -5.17
C VAL A 41 13.60 -15.67 -4.10
N GLU A 42 14.18 -16.84 -3.77
CA GLU A 42 13.67 -17.74 -2.74
C GLU A 42 13.72 -17.11 -1.33
N ASP A 43 14.77 -16.35 -1.00
CA ASP A 43 14.87 -15.62 0.28
C ASP A 43 13.68 -14.67 0.48
N TYR A 44 13.32 -13.94 -0.58
CA TYR A 44 12.13 -13.08 -0.58
C TYR A 44 10.83 -13.86 -0.46
N GLY A 45 10.78 -15.02 -1.10
CA GLY A 45 9.61 -15.90 -1.03
C GLY A 45 9.35 -16.44 0.36
N LEU A 46 10.39 -16.91 1.07
CA LEU A 46 10.28 -17.42 2.44
C LEU A 46 9.74 -16.35 3.41
N VAL A 47 10.23 -15.11 3.30
CA VAL A 47 9.70 -13.99 4.10
C VAL A 47 8.29 -13.63 3.64
N GLY A 48 8.03 -13.66 2.32
CA GLY A 48 6.73 -13.39 1.73
C GLY A 48 5.61 -14.30 2.24
N MET A 49 5.90 -15.62 2.41
CA MET A 49 4.93 -16.58 2.97
C MET A 49 4.44 -16.20 4.37
N LEU A 50 5.22 -15.47 5.14
CA LEU A 50 4.90 -15.08 6.51
C LEU A 50 4.18 -13.73 6.61
N THR A 51 4.12 -12.94 5.53
CA THR A 51 3.57 -11.57 5.55
C THR A 51 2.12 -11.50 5.98
N ILE A 52 1.29 -12.49 5.61
CA ILE A 52 -0.12 -12.52 6.00
C ILE A 52 -0.30 -12.67 7.51
N PHE A 53 0.51 -13.54 8.13
CA PHE A 53 0.45 -13.78 9.58
C PHE A 53 0.85 -12.52 10.34
N ILE A 54 1.92 -11.85 9.89
CA ILE A 54 2.38 -10.58 10.46
C ILE A 54 1.32 -9.48 10.29
N ALA A 55 0.72 -9.36 9.11
CA ALA A 55 -0.29 -8.34 8.82
C ALA A 55 -1.56 -8.54 9.67
N ILE A 56 -2.07 -9.77 9.78
CA ILE A 56 -3.22 -10.10 10.63
C ILE A 56 -2.88 -9.83 12.10
N ALA A 57 -1.71 -10.28 12.55
CA ALA A 57 -1.29 -10.13 13.93
C ALA A 57 -1.09 -8.66 14.33
N ASN A 58 -0.52 -7.83 13.44
CA ASN A 58 -0.44 -6.39 13.64
C ASN A 58 -1.83 -5.75 13.75
N SER A 59 -2.78 -6.16 12.89
CA SER A 59 -4.16 -5.67 12.97
C SER A 59 -4.84 -6.01 14.30
N ILE A 60 -4.58 -7.21 14.83
CA ILE A 60 -5.09 -7.63 16.13
C ILE A 60 -4.42 -6.83 17.26
N SER A 61 -3.11 -6.61 17.17
CA SER A 61 -2.35 -5.86 18.17
C SER A 61 -2.73 -4.38 18.19
N GLU A 62 -2.93 -3.76 17.03
CA GLU A 62 -3.43 -2.39 16.93
C GLU A 62 -4.91 -2.29 17.29
N SER A 63 -5.66 -3.38 17.13
CA SER A 63 -7.06 -3.69 17.52
C SER A 63 -8.06 -2.53 17.35
N GLY A 64 -7.79 -1.59 16.45
CA GLY A 64 -8.65 -0.42 16.22
C GLY A 64 -8.71 0.58 17.39
N PHE A 65 -8.13 0.24 18.55
CA PHE A 65 -8.13 1.15 19.71
C PHE A 65 -7.30 2.41 19.47
N THR A 66 -6.27 2.36 18.63
CA THR A 66 -5.52 3.56 18.22
C THR A 66 -6.44 4.54 17.50
N ALA A 67 -7.29 4.06 16.60
CA ALA A 67 -8.28 4.88 15.91
C ALA A 67 -9.37 5.39 16.88
N ALA A 68 -9.82 4.54 17.82
CA ALA A 68 -10.76 4.93 18.84
C ALA A 68 -10.18 6.02 19.77
N LEU A 69 -8.93 5.86 20.20
CA LEU A 69 -8.21 6.88 20.95
C LEU A 69 -8.14 8.22 20.20
N THR A 70 -7.85 8.23 18.91
CA THR A 70 -7.72 9.48 18.14
C THR A 70 -9.06 10.21 17.95
N ASN A 71 -10.17 9.49 17.97
CA ASN A 71 -11.52 10.03 17.80
C ASN A 71 -12.20 10.47 19.11
N LYS A 72 -11.66 10.09 20.28
CA LYS A 72 -12.24 10.49 21.58
C LYS A 72 -11.99 11.99 21.85
N PRO A 73 -12.99 12.82 22.19
CA PRO A 73 -12.83 14.27 22.39
C PRO A 73 -11.88 14.60 23.54
N GLU A 74 -12.06 13.96 24.67
CA GLU A 74 -11.26 14.15 25.88
C GLU A 74 -10.44 12.89 26.20
N PHE A 75 -9.19 13.11 26.65
CA PHE A 75 -8.26 12.04 26.98
C PHE A 75 -7.72 12.18 28.37
N ARG A 76 -7.72 11.05 29.03
CA ARG A 76 -7.04 10.86 30.29
C ARG A 76 -5.84 9.95 30.10
N HIS A 77 -4.88 10.03 31.01
CA HIS A 77 -3.75 9.11 31.05
C HIS A 77 -4.21 7.65 31.08
N GLU A 78 -5.31 7.39 31.77
CA GLU A 78 -5.92 6.06 31.90
C GLU A 78 -6.34 5.44 30.56
N ASP A 79 -6.81 6.25 29.59
CA ASP A 79 -7.19 5.77 28.26
C ASP A 79 -5.97 5.21 27.48
N TYR A 80 -4.87 5.97 27.48
CA TYR A 80 -3.62 5.52 26.85
C TYR A 80 -3.04 4.29 27.57
N ASN A 81 -3.10 4.29 28.89
CA ASN A 81 -2.56 3.21 29.71
C ASN A 81 -3.36 1.91 29.51
N ALA A 82 -4.69 2.00 29.47
CA ALA A 82 -5.55 0.85 29.20
C ALA A 82 -5.26 0.25 27.81
N VAL A 83 -5.18 1.08 26.77
CA VAL A 83 -4.88 0.63 25.39
C VAL A 83 -3.47 0.07 25.30
N PHE A 84 -2.48 0.66 25.95
CA PHE A 84 -1.11 0.16 26.00
C PHE A 84 -1.07 -1.27 26.54
N TRP A 85 -1.59 -1.49 27.73
CA TRP A 85 -1.55 -2.81 28.36
C TRP A 85 -2.38 -3.84 27.64
N PHE A 86 -3.56 -3.46 27.15
CA PHE A 86 -4.37 -4.35 26.34
C PHE A 86 -3.61 -4.82 25.10
N ASN A 87 -2.99 -3.89 24.34
CA ASN A 87 -2.25 -4.22 23.13
C ASN A 87 -1.00 -5.07 23.45
N VAL A 88 -0.28 -4.76 24.52
CA VAL A 88 0.90 -5.56 24.94
C VAL A 88 0.51 -6.96 25.33
N ILE A 89 -0.55 -7.13 26.13
CA ILE A 89 -1.05 -8.45 26.55
C ILE A 89 -1.55 -9.23 25.32
N ALA A 90 -2.37 -8.61 24.47
CA ALA A 90 -2.91 -9.23 23.26
C ALA A 90 -1.79 -9.64 22.29
N ALA A 91 -0.80 -8.79 22.07
CA ALA A 91 0.35 -9.05 21.19
C ALA A 91 1.26 -10.17 21.76
N SER A 92 1.51 -10.15 23.06
CA SER A 92 2.32 -11.20 23.72
C SER A 92 1.63 -12.55 23.68
N PHE A 93 0.32 -12.59 23.94
CA PHE A 93 -0.49 -13.80 23.81
C PHE A 93 -0.48 -14.30 22.36
N LEU A 94 -0.72 -13.42 21.41
CA LEU A 94 -0.73 -13.76 19.97
C LEU A 94 0.66 -14.25 19.52
N TYR A 95 1.73 -13.61 19.97
CA TYR A 95 3.09 -14.06 19.70
C TYR A 95 3.32 -15.48 20.24
N LEU A 96 2.88 -15.76 21.48
CA LEU A 96 2.99 -17.09 22.07
C LEU A 96 2.23 -18.14 21.25
N VAL A 97 0.99 -17.83 20.84
CA VAL A 97 0.20 -18.70 19.97
C VAL A 97 0.91 -18.96 18.65
N LEU A 98 1.37 -17.89 17.97
CA LEU A 98 2.09 -18.00 16.70
C LEU A 98 3.43 -18.73 16.85
N PHE A 99 4.13 -18.55 17.97
CA PHE A 99 5.38 -19.27 18.28
C PHE A 99 5.14 -20.78 18.41
N LEU A 100 4.04 -21.18 19.07
CA LEU A 100 3.67 -22.58 19.24
C LEU A 100 3.17 -23.21 17.93
N ILE A 101 2.45 -22.48 17.09
CA ILE A 101 1.96 -22.99 15.81
C ILE A 101 2.99 -22.84 14.66
N ALA A 102 4.17 -22.24 14.91
CA ALA A 102 5.22 -22.11 13.91
C ALA A 102 5.60 -23.42 13.19
N PRO A 103 5.69 -24.58 13.86
CA PRO A 103 5.90 -25.87 13.19
C PRO A 103 4.75 -26.24 12.24
N LEU A 104 3.49 -25.91 12.58
CA LEU A 104 2.33 -26.15 11.72
C LEU A 104 2.38 -25.26 10.47
N ILE A 105 2.82 -24.00 10.61
CA ILE A 105 3.04 -23.10 9.48
C ILE A 105 4.10 -23.68 8.55
N ALA A 106 5.22 -24.14 9.09
CA ALA A 106 6.30 -24.76 8.32
C ALA A 106 5.83 -26.03 7.59
N THR A 107 5.08 -26.88 8.27
CA THR A 107 4.49 -28.09 7.66
C THR A 107 3.44 -27.74 6.61
N PHE A 108 2.65 -26.68 6.83
CA PHE A 108 1.67 -26.21 5.85
C PHE A 108 2.34 -25.79 4.53
N PHE A 109 3.45 -25.08 4.60
CA PHE A 109 4.20 -24.66 3.40
C PHE A 109 5.23 -25.70 2.93
N GLY A 110 5.50 -26.76 3.69
CA GLY A 110 6.53 -27.76 3.38
C GLY A 110 7.95 -27.22 3.48
N ARG A 111 8.20 -26.24 4.36
CA ARG A 111 9.49 -25.53 4.51
C ARG A 111 9.92 -25.46 5.98
N PRO A 112 10.84 -26.33 6.41
CA PRO A 112 11.28 -26.37 7.82
C PRO A 112 11.91 -25.06 8.29
N GLU A 113 12.56 -24.31 7.39
CA GLU A 113 13.22 -23.03 7.69
C GLU A 113 12.24 -22.00 8.27
N LEU A 114 10.95 -22.10 7.92
CA LEU A 114 9.91 -21.19 8.40
C LEU A 114 9.65 -21.30 9.92
N VAL A 115 10.05 -22.37 10.59
CA VAL A 115 9.85 -22.52 12.05
C VAL A 115 10.62 -21.43 12.79
N LEU A 116 11.92 -21.32 12.56
CA LEU A 116 12.75 -20.34 13.25
C LEU A 116 12.54 -18.93 12.68
N LEU A 117 12.37 -18.82 11.37
CA LEU A 117 12.12 -17.56 10.69
C LEU A 117 10.83 -16.90 11.19
N SER A 118 9.73 -17.64 11.32
CA SER A 118 8.46 -17.11 11.82
C SER A 118 8.54 -16.68 13.27
N ARG A 119 9.19 -17.48 14.13
CA ARG A 119 9.40 -17.16 15.55
C ARG A 119 10.11 -15.82 15.73
N VAL A 120 11.13 -15.55 14.91
CA VAL A 120 11.88 -14.29 14.97
C VAL A 120 11.07 -13.14 14.35
N LEU A 121 10.45 -13.34 13.19
CA LEU A 121 9.67 -12.29 12.53
C LEU A 121 8.45 -11.87 13.35
N PHE A 122 7.80 -12.80 14.05
CA PHE A 122 6.61 -12.48 14.86
C PHE A 122 6.93 -11.61 16.08
N LEU A 123 8.21 -11.50 16.52
CA LEU A 123 8.61 -10.53 17.53
C LEU A 123 8.32 -9.07 17.13
N THR A 124 8.26 -8.78 15.83
CA THR A 124 7.85 -7.45 15.33
C THR A 124 6.48 -7.02 15.84
N ILE A 125 5.57 -7.97 16.10
CA ILE A 125 4.22 -7.74 16.63
C ILE A 125 4.31 -7.16 18.05
N VAL A 126 5.17 -7.74 18.88
CA VAL A 126 5.38 -7.29 20.27
C VAL A 126 6.01 -5.89 20.29
N PHE A 127 7.01 -5.65 19.44
CA PHE A 127 7.62 -4.32 19.32
C PHE A 127 6.62 -3.27 18.80
N GLY A 128 5.76 -3.66 17.85
CA GLY A 128 4.66 -2.82 17.37
C GLY A 128 3.73 -2.41 18.52
N ALA A 129 3.25 -3.38 19.30
CA ALA A 129 2.33 -3.16 20.41
C ALA A 129 2.91 -2.23 21.49
N LEU A 130 4.20 -2.40 21.84
CA LEU A 130 4.91 -1.53 22.78
C LEU A 130 5.03 -0.07 22.29
N GLY A 131 4.92 0.15 20.98
CA GLY A 131 4.97 1.48 20.37
C GLY A 131 3.59 2.11 20.09
N THR A 132 2.48 1.36 20.21
CA THR A 132 1.16 1.78 19.72
C THR A 132 0.60 3.00 20.45
N ALA A 133 0.58 3.01 21.77
CA ALA A 133 0.08 4.15 22.56
C ALA A 133 0.92 5.42 22.31
N HIS A 134 2.25 5.27 22.22
CA HIS A 134 3.15 6.36 21.89
C HIS A 134 2.89 6.93 20.48
N SER A 135 2.59 6.06 19.50
CA SER A 135 2.19 6.47 18.16
C SER A 135 0.90 7.30 18.18
N ALA A 136 -0.11 6.90 18.98
CA ALA A 136 -1.35 7.63 19.15
C ALA A 136 -1.10 9.04 19.77
N VAL A 137 -0.22 9.16 20.75
CA VAL A 137 0.20 10.45 21.32
C VAL A 137 0.82 11.36 20.26
N LEU A 138 1.76 10.83 19.45
CA LEU A 138 2.44 11.59 18.38
C LEU A 138 1.44 12.06 17.31
N PHE A 139 0.53 11.17 16.91
CA PHE A 139 -0.49 11.47 15.91
C PHE A 139 -1.41 12.59 16.39
N ARG A 140 -1.92 12.48 17.60
CA ARG A 140 -2.88 13.44 18.16
C ARG A 140 -2.26 14.82 18.39
N LYS A 141 -1.03 14.86 18.86
CA LYS A 141 -0.30 16.13 19.03
C LYS A 141 0.17 16.75 17.71
N LEU A 142 -0.16 16.12 16.55
CA LEU A 142 0.27 16.55 15.24
C LEU A 142 1.81 16.70 15.12
N LEU A 143 2.55 15.83 15.83
CA LEU A 143 4.01 15.81 15.81
C LEU A 143 4.53 15.07 14.56
N VAL A 144 4.17 15.59 13.38
CA VAL A 144 4.48 14.95 12.09
C VAL A 144 5.98 14.92 11.82
N LYS A 145 6.70 15.98 12.25
CA LYS A 145 8.16 16.06 12.11
C LYS A 145 8.88 14.97 12.92
N GLU A 146 8.43 14.74 14.16
CA GLU A 146 8.97 13.72 15.05
C GLU A 146 8.69 12.32 14.50
N ARG A 147 7.49 12.07 14.00
CA ARG A 147 7.16 10.82 13.31
C ARG A 147 8.05 10.58 12.10
N ALA A 148 8.25 11.61 11.26
CA ALA A 148 9.15 11.55 10.12
C ALA A 148 10.58 11.17 10.54
N LYS A 149 11.11 11.79 11.59
CA LYS A 149 12.43 11.44 12.12
C LYS A 149 12.51 10.00 12.60
N ILE A 150 11.50 9.53 13.33
CA ILE A 150 11.44 8.15 13.84
C ILE A 150 11.50 7.16 12.68
N ASP A 151 10.59 7.31 11.71
CA ASP A 151 10.47 6.38 10.60
C ASP A 151 11.72 6.39 9.69
N LEU A 152 12.28 7.57 9.40
CA LEU A 152 13.51 7.70 8.60
C LEU A 152 14.72 7.11 9.32
N THR A 153 14.91 7.40 10.60
CA THR A 153 16.04 6.88 11.38
C THR A 153 15.96 5.35 11.48
N ALA A 154 14.77 4.82 11.79
CA ALA A 154 14.54 3.38 11.85
C ALA A 154 14.82 2.71 10.49
N LEU A 155 14.37 3.32 9.39
CA LEU A 155 14.58 2.81 8.03
C LEU A 155 16.07 2.80 7.65
N ILE A 156 16.80 3.88 7.96
CA ILE A 156 18.23 3.98 7.66
C ILE A 156 19.00 2.91 8.45
N ILE A 157 18.80 2.83 9.78
CA ILE A 157 19.53 1.86 10.61
C ILE A 157 19.21 0.43 10.19
N SER A 158 17.93 0.09 10.05
CA SER A 158 17.52 -1.26 9.65
C SER A 158 18.00 -1.60 8.23
N GLY A 159 17.97 -0.63 7.31
CA GLY A 159 18.45 -0.81 5.95
C GLY A 159 19.94 -1.11 5.89
N PHE A 160 20.77 -0.37 6.62
CA PHE A 160 22.21 -0.65 6.70
C PHE A 160 22.50 -2.02 7.31
N VAL A 161 21.80 -2.39 8.39
CA VAL A 161 21.98 -3.71 9.01
C VAL A 161 21.55 -4.82 8.05
N GLY A 162 20.40 -4.68 7.39
CA GLY A 162 19.90 -5.64 6.42
C GLY A 162 20.89 -5.86 5.27
N VAL A 163 21.37 -4.77 4.67
CA VAL A 163 22.37 -4.84 3.58
C VAL A 163 23.68 -5.47 4.06
N THR A 164 24.17 -5.11 5.26
CA THR A 164 25.39 -5.72 5.82
C THR A 164 25.24 -7.23 6.03
N LEU A 165 24.09 -7.68 6.55
CA LEU A 165 23.82 -9.11 6.73
C LEU A 165 23.69 -9.84 5.39
N ALA A 166 23.09 -9.20 4.38
CA ALA A 166 23.00 -9.75 3.05
C ALA A 166 24.40 -9.95 2.43
N PHE A 167 25.31 -8.98 2.56
CA PHE A 167 26.70 -9.11 2.12
C PHE A 167 27.48 -10.21 2.86
N LYS A 168 27.12 -10.47 4.13
CA LYS A 168 27.70 -11.59 4.90
C LYS A 168 27.12 -12.96 4.52
N GLY A 169 26.21 -13.03 3.54
CA GLY A 169 25.62 -14.28 3.08
C GLY A 169 24.54 -14.86 4.00
N CYS A 170 23.91 -14.04 4.86
CA CYS A 170 22.88 -14.50 5.78
C CYS A 170 21.52 -14.83 5.11
N GLY A 171 21.38 -14.69 3.77
CA GLY A 171 20.19 -15.03 3.02
C GLY A 171 18.91 -14.34 3.57
N TYR A 172 17.81 -15.07 3.68
CA TYR A 172 16.51 -14.56 4.18
C TYR A 172 16.58 -13.94 5.59
N TRP A 173 17.60 -14.30 6.39
CA TRP A 173 17.82 -13.69 7.72
C TRP A 173 18.10 -12.20 7.63
N ALA A 174 18.70 -11.73 6.53
CA ALA A 174 18.94 -10.31 6.33
C ALA A 174 17.62 -9.51 6.30
N LEU A 175 16.58 -10.04 5.61
CA LEU A 175 15.25 -9.44 5.55
C LEU A 175 14.52 -9.52 6.90
N ALA A 176 14.64 -10.65 7.58
CA ALA A 176 13.99 -10.89 8.87
C ALA A 176 14.54 -9.95 9.95
N ILE A 177 15.86 -9.87 10.08
CA ILE A 177 16.53 -9.02 11.06
C ILE A 177 16.34 -7.55 10.71
N GLN A 178 16.36 -7.18 9.43
CA GLN A 178 16.02 -5.82 9.00
C GLN A 178 14.63 -5.41 9.50
N SER A 179 13.63 -6.26 9.29
CA SER A 179 12.25 -6.00 9.72
C SER A 179 12.14 -5.89 11.25
N LEU A 180 12.85 -6.75 11.97
CA LEU A 180 12.89 -6.76 13.42
C LEU A 180 13.54 -5.49 13.99
N ILE A 181 14.69 -5.08 13.42
CA ILE A 181 15.39 -3.85 13.81
C ILE A 181 14.54 -2.63 13.49
N TYR A 182 13.86 -2.60 12.33
CA TYR A 182 12.96 -1.51 11.99
C TYR A 182 11.86 -1.34 13.04
N ALA A 183 11.16 -2.43 13.39
CA ALA A 183 10.11 -2.41 14.40
C ALA A 183 10.64 -2.01 15.78
N GLY A 184 11.79 -2.56 16.19
CA GLY A 184 12.44 -2.25 17.47
C GLY A 184 12.90 -0.79 17.54
N MET A 185 13.51 -0.27 16.49
CA MET A 185 13.92 1.13 16.42
C MET A 185 12.72 2.09 16.43
N CYS A 186 11.66 1.78 15.69
CA CYS A 186 10.42 2.54 15.75
C CYS A 186 9.85 2.57 17.17
N MET A 187 9.83 1.43 17.86
CA MET A 187 9.41 1.34 19.28
C MET A 187 10.28 2.23 20.15
N LEU A 188 11.61 2.05 20.16
CA LEU A 188 12.54 2.78 21.01
C LEU A 188 12.48 4.29 20.77
N LEU A 189 12.46 4.72 19.51
CA LEU A 189 12.40 6.14 19.18
C LEU A 189 11.03 6.75 19.53
N ARG A 190 9.92 6.02 19.40
CA ARG A 190 8.61 6.48 19.87
C ARG A 190 8.60 6.70 21.37
N TRP A 191 9.21 5.82 22.14
CA TRP A 191 9.40 6.00 23.58
C TRP A 191 10.26 7.23 23.87
N PHE A 192 11.32 7.46 23.13
CA PHE A 192 12.21 8.60 23.33
C PHE A 192 11.52 9.94 23.01
N TYR A 193 10.79 10.04 21.89
CA TYR A 193 10.17 11.28 21.43
C TYR A 193 8.85 11.62 22.13
N THR A 194 8.26 10.72 22.91
CA THR A 194 7.03 11.00 23.66
C THR A 194 7.31 11.10 25.15
N PRO A 195 6.72 12.09 25.84
CA PRO A 195 6.87 12.23 27.30
C PRO A 195 5.97 11.27 28.08
N TRP A 196 4.96 10.67 27.41
CA TRP A 196 4.04 9.74 28.05
C TRP A 196 4.75 8.45 28.43
N ARG A 197 4.39 7.89 29.61
CA ARG A 197 4.90 6.59 30.10
C ARG A 197 3.74 5.77 30.65
N PRO A 198 3.72 4.46 30.42
CA PRO A 198 2.73 3.58 31.01
C PRO A 198 2.92 3.48 32.53
N THR A 199 1.81 3.35 33.23
CA THR A 199 1.75 3.06 34.67
C THR A 199 1.21 1.65 34.91
N TRP A 200 1.54 1.04 36.03
CA TRP A 200 1.08 -0.31 36.42
C TRP A 200 -0.37 -0.35 36.91
N GLN A 201 -1.17 0.59 36.50
CA GLN A 201 -2.60 0.66 36.86
C GLN A 201 -3.44 0.08 35.72
N PHE A 202 -4.13 -1.01 35.99
CA PHE A 202 -4.96 -1.72 35.00
C PHE A 202 -6.42 -1.32 35.14
N HIS A 203 -6.84 -0.31 34.43
CA HIS A 203 -8.25 0.09 34.34
C HIS A 203 -8.80 -0.29 32.98
N PHE A 204 -9.62 -1.33 32.90
CA PHE A 204 -10.19 -1.81 31.63
C PHE A 204 -11.50 -1.10 31.23
N SER A 205 -12.01 -0.18 32.04
CA SER A 205 -13.23 0.58 31.72
C SER A 205 -13.13 1.31 30.37
N PRO A 206 -12.02 2.01 30.02
CA PRO A 206 -11.90 2.67 28.72
C PRO A 206 -11.94 1.71 27.53
N ILE A 207 -11.40 0.49 27.71
CA ILE A 207 -11.43 -0.55 26.68
C ILE A 207 -12.88 -0.97 26.38
N LYS A 208 -13.70 -1.16 27.40
CA LYS A 208 -15.11 -1.55 27.25
C LYS A 208 -15.90 -0.51 26.44
N GLU A 209 -15.67 0.77 26.68
CA GLU A 209 -16.31 1.87 25.95
C GLU A 209 -15.93 1.87 24.46
N MET A 210 -14.67 1.63 24.15
CA MET A 210 -14.13 1.63 22.79
C MET A 210 -14.28 0.30 22.06
N PHE A 211 -14.66 -0.77 22.75
CA PHE A 211 -14.61 -2.15 22.24
C PHE A 211 -15.43 -2.36 20.97
N THR A 212 -16.71 -1.95 20.98
CA THR A 212 -17.62 -2.13 19.85
C THR A 212 -17.14 -1.45 18.57
N PHE A 213 -16.57 -0.25 18.70
CA PHE A 213 -15.99 0.48 17.57
C PHE A 213 -14.69 -0.19 17.08
N SER A 214 -13.80 -0.53 18.00
CA SER A 214 -12.49 -1.11 17.70
C SER A 214 -12.59 -2.48 17.03
N VAL A 215 -13.52 -3.33 17.49
CA VAL A 215 -13.74 -4.67 16.89
C VAL A 215 -14.23 -4.58 15.45
N LYS A 216 -15.10 -3.61 15.12
CA LYS A 216 -15.55 -3.41 13.73
C LYS A 216 -14.37 -3.03 12.82
N ILE A 217 -13.50 -2.12 13.28
CA ILE A 217 -12.29 -1.74 12.53
C ILE A 217 -11.34 -2.92 12.40
N LEU A 218 -11.13 -3.67 13.49
CA LEU A 218 -10.29 -4.86 13.49
C LEU A 218 -10.72 -5.86 12.41
N PHE A 219 -11.99 -6.25 12.37
CA PHE A 219 -12.48 -7.19 11.36
C PHE A 219 -12.35 -6.62 9.95
N THR A 220 -12.62 -5.35 9.75
CA THR A 220 -12.45 -4.71 8.44
C THR A 220 -11.00 -4.77 7.96
N ASN A 221 -10.05 -4.44 8.84
CA ASN A 221 -8.63 -4.49 8.53
C ASN A 221 -8.15 -5.94 8.30
N MET A 222 -8.58 -6.89 9.12
CA MET A 222 -8.27 -8.32 8.92
C MET A 222 -8.70 -8.82 7.55
N PHE A 223 -9.95 -8.56 7.14
CA PHE A 223 -10.41 -8.93 5.79
C PHE A 223 -9.61 -8.24 4.70
N GLY A 224 -9.26 -6.97 4.88
CA GLY A 224 -8.38 -6.25 3.97
C GLY A 224 -7.02 -6.93 3.81
N HIS A 225 -6.38 -7.31 4.92
CA HIS A 225 -5.08 -8.00 4.91
C HIS A 225 -5.16 -9.42 4.35
N ILE A 226 -6.24 -10.15 4.63
CA ILE A 226 -6.47 -11.47 4.02
C ILE A 226 -6.57 -11.31 2.50
N ASN A 227 -7.42 -10.42 2.00
CA ASN A 227 -7.57 -10.19 0.57
C ASN A 227 -6.26 -9.77 -0.11
N ALA A 228 -5.47 -8.90 0.55
CA ALA A 228 -4.20 -8.44 -0.01
C ALA A 228 -3.11 -9.52 -0.08
N ASN A 229 -3.13 -10.50 0.83
CA ASN A 229 -2.05 -11.47 0.97
C ASN A 229 -2.44 -12.92 0.65
N ILE A 230 -3.71 -13.20 0.39
CA ILE A 230 -4.20 -14.57 0.18
C ILE A 230 -3.53 -15.27 -1.00
N PHE A 231 -3.22 -14.53 -2.07
CA PHE A 231 -2.48 -15.08 -3.22
C PHE A 231 -1.07 -15.52 -2.84
N THR A 232 -0.39 -14.79 -1.97
CA THR A 232 0.93 -15.16 -1.45
C THR A 232 0.86 -16.50 -0.69
N VAL A 233 -0.21 -16.72 0.08
CA VAL A 233 -0.44 -17.98 0.79
C VAL A 233 -0.71 -19.14 -0.18
N LEU A 234 -1.58 -18.92 -1.16
CA LEU A 234 -1.88 -19.93 -2.18
C LEU A 234 -0.65 -20.31 -2.99
N LEU A 235 0.15 -19.33 -3.40
CA LEU A 235 1.40 -19.55 -4.12
C LEU A 235 2.40 -20.32 -3.25
N GLY A 236 2.55 -19.94 -1.97
CA GLY A 236 3.44 -20.63 -1.05
C GLY A 236 3.03 -22.07 -0.77
N LYS A 237 1.71 -22.36 -0.75
CA LYS A 237 1.19 -23.71 -0.50
C LYS A 237 1.24 -24.63 -1.70
N PHE A 238 0.85 -24.12 -2.88
CA PHE A 238 0.60 -24.94 -4.07
C PHE A 238 1.71 -24.84 -5.13
N TYR A 239 2.57 -23.84 -5.01
CA TYR A 239 3.75 -23.65 -5.84
C TYR A 239 5.02 -23.71 -4.98
N ASN A 240 5.88 -22.70 -5.06
CA ASN A 240 7.15 -22.68 -4.31
C ASN A 240 7.50 -21.28 -3.81
N ALA A 241 8.58 -21.18 -3.01
CA ALA A 241 9.05 -19.90 -2.47
C ALA A 241 9.52 -18.94 -3.57
N THR A 242 10.12 -19.45 -4.65
CA THR A 242 10.55 -18.62 -5.78
C THR A 242 9.36 -17.90 -6.43
N ASP A 243 8.24 -18.60 -6.65
CA ASP A 243 7.02 -17.99 -7.21
C ASP A 243 6.43 -16.93 -6.29
N VAL A 244 6.45 -17.16 -4.97
CA VAL A 244 6.07 -16.15 -3.98
C VAL A 244 6.98 -14.93 -4.06
N GLY A 245 8.29 -15.14 -4.21
CA GLY A 245 9.27 -14.07 -4.37
C GLY A 245 9.01 -13.21 -5.62
N LEU A 246 8.80 -13.85 -6.77
CA LEU A 246 8.48 -13.19 -8.05
C LEU A 246 7.17 -12.39 -7.97
N TYR A 247 6.13 -12.99 -7.40
CA TYR A 247 4.84 -12.34 -7.18
C TYR A 247 4.98 -11.11 -6.27
N SER A 248 5.65 -11.29 -5.15
CA SER A 248 5.84 -10.21 -4.16
C SER A 248 6.65 -9.05 -4.73
N GLN A 249 7.66 -9.34 -5.54
CA GLN A 249 8.49 -8.32 -6.17
C GLN A 249 7.71 -7.56 -7.26
N GLY A 250 6.96 -8.27 -8.11
CA GLY A 250 6.09 -7.63 -9.11
C GLY A 250 5.06 -6.69 -8.46
N ASN A 251 4.40 -7.15 -7.38
CA ASN A 251 3.46 -6.34 -6.63
C ASN A 251 4.13 -5.13 -5.94
N LYS A 252 5.34 -5.31 -5.41
CA LYS A 252 6.11 -4.24 -4.76
C LYS A 252 6.41 -3.08 -5.71
N TRP A 253 6.90 -3.37 -6.92
CA TRP A 253 7.21 -2.33 -7.92
C TRP A 253 5.95 -1.59 -8.37
N MET A 254 4.86 -2.31 -8.65
CA MET A 254 3.57 -1.69 -8.96
C MET A 254 3.09 -0.79 -7.80
N SER A 255 3.14 -1.29 -6.56
CA SER A 255 2.72 -0.54 -5.38
C SER A 255 3.53 0.73 -5.16
N MET A 256 4.83 0.71 -5.45
CA MET A 256 5.68 1.90 -5.39
C MET A 256 5.22 2.97 -6.40
N GLY A 257 4.93 2.56 -7.64
CA GLY A 257 4.41 3.48 -8.65
C GLY A 257 3.04 4.04 -8.29
N TYR A 258 2.15 3.21 -7.74
CA TYR A 258 0.81 3.62 -7.35
C TYR A 258 0.78 4.51 -6.09
N SER A 259 1.69 4.31 -5.13
CA SER A 259 1.63 4.94 -3.80
C SER A 259 1.61 6.47 -3.86
N ALA A 260 2.35 7.06 -4.78
CA ALA A 260 2.38 8.51 -4.99
C ALA A 260 1.00 9.03 -5.44
N ILE A 261 0.37 8.36 -6.40
CA ILE A 261 -0.94 8.71 -6.95
C ILE A 261 -2.04 8.54 -5.90
N GLY A 262 -2.01 7.39 -5.22
CA GLY A 262 -2.97 7.06 -4.15
C GLY A 262 -2.89 8.04 -2.98
N GLY A 263 -1.69 8.48 -2.61
CA GLY A 263 -1.47 9.47 -1.56
C GLY A 263 -2.09 10.83 -1.90
N MET A 264 -1.95 11.31 -3.15
CA MET A 264 -2.58 12.55 -3.60
C MET A 264 -4.11 12.49 -3.52
N ILE A 265 -4.71 11.38 -3.97
CA ILE A 265 -6.16 11.20 -3.96
C ILE A 265 -6.70 11.11 -2.53
N ASN A 266 -6.07 10.32 -1.66
CA ASN A 266 -6.50 10.14 -0.27
C ASN A 266 -6.50 11.47 0.52
N GLY A 267 -5.55 12.37 0.22
CA GLY A 267 -5.46 13.66 0.90
C GLY A 267 -6.60 14.63 0.58
N VAL A 268 -7.29 14.46 -0.56
CA VAL A 268 -8.23 15.46 -1.09
C VAL A 268 -9.63 14.90 -1.31
N ALA A 269 -9.77 13.64 -1.72
CA ALA A 269 -11.04 13.12 -2.21
C ALA A 269 -12.15 13.11 -1.16
N GLN A 270 -11.88 12.58 0.04
CA GLN A 270 -12.90 12.44 1.07
C GLN A 270 -13.44 13.79 1.57
N PRO A 271 -12.61 14.81 1.91
CA PRO A 271 -13.09 16.14 2.27
C PRO A 271 -13.93 16.80 1.18
N VAL A 272 -13.47 16.71 -0.07
CA VAL A 272 -14.18 17.31 -1.22
C VAL A 272 -15.55 16.65 -1.42
N PHE A 273 -15.65 15.31 -1.34
CA PHE A 273 -16.94 14.64 -1.46
C PHE A 273 -17.87 14.92 -0.29
N ALA A 274 -17.33 15.13 0.90
CA ALA A 274 -18.12 15.51 2.07
C ALA A 274 -18.70 16.94 1.92
N GLU A 275 -17.92 17.89 1.36
CA GLU A 275 -18.36 19.28 1.13
C GLU A 275 -19.50 19.37 0.12
N VAL A 276 -19.46 18.54 -0.94
CA VAL A 276 -20.52 18.51 -1.98
C VAL A 276 -21.63 17.51 -1.67
N ASN A 277 -21.67 16.96 -0.45
CA ASN A 277 -22.69 16.00 -0.06
C ASN A 277 -24.08 16.67 -0.01
N GLY A 278 -25.06 16.04 -0.69
CA GLY A 278 -26.41 16.60 -0.83
C GLY A 278 -26.74 17.15 -2.21
N ASP A 279 -25.76 17.53 -3.02
CA ASP A 279 -25.92 17.98 -4.41
C ASP A 279 -25.39 16.91 -5.39
N LYS A 280 -26.29 16.07 -5.91
CA LYS A 280 -25.91 14.96 -6.80
C LYS A 280 -25.23 15.41 -8.09
N GLU A 281 -25.68 16.50 -8.70
CA GLU A 281 -25.13 16.98 -9.95
C GLU A 281 -23.70 17.46 -9.74
N ARG A 282 -23.47 18.23 -8.68
CA ARG A 282 -22.14 18.70 -8.30
C ARG A 282 -21.21 17.54 -7.91
N GLN A 283 -21.73 16.52 -7.21
CA GLN A 283 -20.95 15.30 -6.91
C GLN A 283 -20.52 14.57 -8.17
N VAL A 284 -21.39 14.42 -9.17
CA VAL A 284 -21.06 13.80 -10.47
C VAL A 284 -19.98 14.59 -11.19
N GLN A 285 -20.11 15.93 -11.24
CA GLN A 285 -19.10 16.81 -11.89
C GLN A 285 -17.75 16.70 -11.21
N VAL A 286 -17.72 16.76 -9.88
CA VAL A 286 -16.49 16.62 -9.06
C VAL A 286 -15.86 15.24 -9.25
N LEU A 287 -16.63 14.16 -9.15
CA LEU A 287 -16.13 12.79 -9.34
C LEU A 287 -15.54 12.62 -10.74
N ARG A 288 -16.22 13.07 -11.79
CA ARG A 288 -15.73 13.00 -13.17
C ARG A 288 -14.44 13.82 -13.36
N LYS A 289 -14.34 15.01 -12.77
CA LYS A 289 -13.12 15.82 -12.81
C LYS A 289 -11.97 15.10 -12.13
N MET A 290 -12.22 14.53 -10.94
CA MET A 290 -11.21 13.76 -10.19
C MET A 290 -10.80 12.48 -10.93
N ILE A 291 -11.73 11.76 -11.56
CA ILE A 291 -11.40 10.60 -12.40
C ILE A 291 -10.48 11.03 -13.55
N ARG A 292 -10.83 12.05 -14.31
CA ARG A 292 -9.99 12.56 -15.42
C ARG A 292 -8.58 12.93 -14.97
N PHE A 293 -8.46 13.62 -13.84
CA PHE A 293 -7.17 13.98 -13.27
C PHE A 293 -6.37 12.73 -12.84
N ALA A 294 -7.03 11.81 -12.15
CA ALA A 294 -6.41 10.59 -11.67
C ALA A 294 -5.91 9.71 -12.84
N VAL A 295 -6.74 9.50 -13.88
CA VAL A 295 -6.36 8.66 -15.02
C VAL A 295 -5.33 9.34 -15.95
N PHE A 296 -5.35 10.67 -16.05
CA PHE A 296 -4.33 11.44 -16.76
C PHE A 296 -2.91 11.15 -16.24
N ILE A 297 -2.78 10.91 -14.93
CA ILE A 297 -1.49 10.58 -14.30
C ILE A 297 -1.26 9.07 -14.24
N SER A 298 -2.29 8.28 -13.83
CA SER A 298 -2.09 6.87 -13.54
C SER A 298 -1.84 6.01 -14.77
N PHE A 299 -2.54 6.26 -15.88
CA PHE A 299 -2.36 5.44 -17.08
C PHE A 299 -0.95 5.57 -17.68
N PRO A 300 -0.41 6.77 -17.94
CA PRO A 300 0.95 6.87 -18.48
C PRO A 300 2.01 6.35 -17.50
N ILE A 301 1.85 6.54 -16.19
CA ILE A 301 2.83 6.06 -15.20
C ILE A 301 2.77 4.53 -15.10
N MET A 302 1.59 3.95 -14.93
CA MET A 302 1.47 2.50 -14.73
C MET A 302 1.75 1.70 -16.00
N LEU A 303 1.16 2.10 -17.13
CA LEU A 303 1.43 1.46 -18.41
C LEU A 303 2.87 1.73 -18.88
N GLY A 304 3.43 2.91 -18.55
CA GLY A 304 4.84 3.22 -18.76
C GLY A 304 5.76 2.31 -17.95
N LEU A 305 5.43 2.06 -16.68
CA LEU A 305 6.14 1.12 -15.84
C LEU A 305 6.08 -0.32 -16.40
N ALA A 306 4.92 -0.72 -16.93
CA ALA A 306 4.78 -2.00 -17.63
C ALA A 306 5.64 -2.06 -18.91
N PHE A 307 5.71 -0.95 -19.67
CA PHE A 307 6.44 -0.84 -20.92
C PHE A 307 7.96 -0.89 -20.75
N VAL A 308 8.47 -0.29 -19.67
CA VAL A 308 9.91 -0.30 -19.34
C VAL A 308 10.26 -1.34 -18.27
N GLY A 309 9.34 -2.24 -17.95
CA GLY A 309 9.46 -3.18 -16.83
C GLY A 309 10.68 -4.09 -16.93
N GLU A 310 11.00 -4.56 -18.13
CA GLU A 310 12.14 -5.44 -18.38
C GLU A 310 13.46 -4.71 -18.12
N GLU A 311 13.65 -3.56 -18.74
CA GLU A 311 14.86 -2.75 -18.56
C GLU A 311 14.99 -2.27 -17.11
N LEU A 312 13.88 -1.84 -16.52
CA LEU A 312 13.89 -1.38 -15.12
C LEU A 312 14.31 -2.48 -14.16
N ILE A 313 13.75 -3.68 -14.29
CA ILE A 313 14.06 -4.82 -13.42
C ILE A 313 15.50 -5.25 -13.62
N PHE A 314 15.95 -5.38 -14.88
CA PHE A 314 17.34 -5.73 -15.19
C PHE A 314 18.33 -4.73 -14.57
N ILE A 315 18.11 -3.43 -14.79
CA ILE A 315 19.00 -2.36 -14.31
C ILE A 315 18.95 -2.24 -12.78
N ALA A 316 17.77 -2.31 -12.19
CA ALA A 316 17.60 -2.09 -10.75
C ALA A 316 18.06 -3.30 -9.93
N VAL A 317 17.53 -4.50 -10.21
CA VAL A 317 17.68 -5.67 -9.33
C VAL A 317 18.40 -6.85 -9.98
N GLY A 318 18.61 -6.85 -11.29
CA GLY A 318 19.38 -7.83 -12.03
C GLY A 318 18.56 -8.94 -12.69
N GLU A 319 19.25 -9.72 -13.54
CA GLU A 319 18.66 -10.71 -14.45
C GLU A 319 17.81 -11.78 -13.75
N LYS A 320 18.21 -12.22 -12.55
CA LYS A 320 17.46 -13.24 -11.78
C LYS A 320 16.01 -12.87 -11.46
N TRP A 321 15.66 -11.57 -11.57
CA TRP A 321 14.32 -11.06 -11.33
C TRP A 321 13.48 -10.88 -12.61
N LEU A 322 14.08 -11.06 -13.80
CA LEU A 322 13.33 -10.91 -15.07
C LEU A 322 12.04 -11.78 -15.14
N PRO A 323 12.00 -13.00 -14.56
CA PRO A 323 10.76 -13.75 -14.54
C PRO A 323 9.59 -13.07 -13.81
N CYS A 324 9.83 -12.02 -12.98
CA CYS A 324 8.75 -11.25 -12.36
C CYS A 324 8.12 -10.20 -13.30
N VAL A 325 8.74 -9.90 -14.45
CA VAL A 325 8.30 -8.83 -15.37
C VAL A 325 6.87 -9.06 -15.89
N PRO A 326 6.46 -10.24 -16.37
CA PRO A 326 5.10 -10.48 -16.80
C PRO A 326 4.07 -10.27 -15.67
N ILE A 327 4.42 -10.63 -14.44
CA ILE A 327 3.60 -10.42 -13.25
C ILE A 327 3.49 -8.91 -12.96
N LEU A 328 4.60 -8.19 -13.01
CA LEU A 328 4.63 -6.73 -12.87
C LEU A 328 3.76 -6.04 -13.92
N GLN A 329 3.85 -6.44 -15.18
CA GLN A 329 3.04 -5.89 -16.27
C GLN A 329 1.55 -6.06 -16.02
N LEU A 330 1.11 -7.25 -15.61
CA LEU A 330 -0.27 -7.52 -15.23
C LEU A 330 -0.72 -6.64 -14.05
N PHE A 331 0.10 -6.52 -13.02
CA PHE A 331 -0.20 -5.65 -11.89
C PHE A 331 -0.25 -4.17 -12.27
N CYS A 332 0.59 -3.72 -13.20
CA CYS A 332 0.55 -2.34 -13.68
C CYS A 332 -0.74 -2.03 -14.45
N ILE A 333 -1.28 -3.00 -15.19
CA ILE A 333 -2.61 -2.85 -15.82
C ILE A 333 -3.67 -2.61 -14.74
N TRP A 334 -3.70 -3.42 -13.68
CA TRP A 334 -4.61 -3.19 -12.55
C TRP A 334 -4.31 -1.86 -11.85
N GLY A 335 -3.04 -1.56 -11.58
CA GLY A 335 -2.57 -0.34 -10.93
C GLY A 335 -3.05 0.95 -11.60
N ALA A 336 -3.20 0.92 -12.95
CA ALA A 336 -3.75 2.05 -13.70
C ALA A 336 -5.22 2.36 -13.33
N PHE A 337 -6.00 1.35 -12.95
CA PHE A 337 -7.40 1.49 -12.54
C PHE A 337 -7.58 1.72 -11.02
N CYS A 338 -6.57 1.44 -10.19
CA CYS A 338 -6.65 1.63 -8.74
C CYS A 338 -7.10 3.03 -8.30
N PRO A 339 -6.69 4.15 -8.93
CA PRO A 339 -7.20 5.47 -8.57
C PRO A 339 -8.70 5.64 -8.72
N ILE A 340 -9.31 5.00 -9.73
CA ILE A 340 -10.77 5.02 -9.93
C ILE A 340 -11.45 4.25 -8.79
N GLN A 341 -10.90 3.09 -8.43
CA GLN A 341 -11.38 2.30 -7.30
C GLN A 341 -11.33 3.09 -6.00
N LEU A 342 -10.23 3.82 -5.78
CA LEU A 342 -10.06 4.67 -4.61
C LEU A 342 -11.10 5.78 -4.57
N LEU A 343 -11.34 6.50 -5.68
CA LEU A 343 -12.35 7.56 -5.75
C LEU A 343 -13.77 7.03 -5.48
N TYR A 344 -14.13 5.87 -6.01
CA TYR A 344 -15.41 5.24 -5.72
C TYR A 344 -15.55 4.86 -4.25
N SER A 345 -14.49 4.34 -3.64
CA SER A 345 -14.51 4.03 -2.21
C SER A 345 -14.65 5.29 -1.34
N GLN A 346 -13.96 6.38 -1.69
CA GLN A 346 -14.04 7.64 -0.94
C GLN A 346 -15.44 8.28 -1.00
N ILE A 347 -16.12 8.25 -2.15
CA ILE A 347 -17.48 8.77 -2.25
C ILE A 347 -18.50 7.93 -1.45
N VAL A 348 -18.36 6.60 -1.45
CA VAL A 348 -19.20 5.69 -0.65
C VAL A 348 -19.00 5.93 0.86
N VAL A 349 -17.76 6.13 1.28
CA VAL A 349 -17.41 6.47 2.67
C VAL A 349 -17.96 7.84 3.05
N ALA A 350 -17.87 8.85 2.18
CA ALA A 350 -18.41 10.18 2.41
C ALA A 350 -19.94 10.17 2.60
N HIS A 351 -20.65 9.23 1.98
CA HIS A 351 -22.09 9.00 2.20
C HIS A 351 -22.41 8.15 3.44
N GLY A 352 -21.41 7.76 4.24
CA GLY A 352 -21.59 6.92 5.44
C GLY A 352 -22.02 5.48 5.16
N LYS A 353 -21.85 4.97 3.93
CA LYS A 353 -22.30 3.64 3.51
C LYS A 353 -21.26 2.54 3.79
N SER A 354 -20.71 2.52 5.01
CA SER A 354 -19.68 1.56 5.45
C SER A 354 -20.10 0.09 5.33
N SER A 355 -21.40 -0.20 5.45
CA SER A 355 -21.92 -1.56 5.31
C SER A 355 -21.76 -2.10 3.89
N PHE A 356 -22.00 -1.28 2.86
CA PHE A 356 -21.74 -1.67 1.47
C PHE A 356 -20.23 -1.88 1.25
N TYR A 357 -19.41 -0.96 1.75
CA TYR A 357 -17.96 -1.06 1.69
C TYR A 357 -17.47 -2.43 2.17
N LEU A 358 -17.86 -2.84 3.37
CA LEU A 358 -17.48 -4.12 3.95
C LEU A 358 -17.99 -5.31 3.15
N LYS A 359 -19.31 -5.33 2.83
CA LYS A 359 -19.94 -6.43 2.09
C LYS A 359 -19.32 -6.63 0.72
N SER A 360 -19.05 -5.55 -0.02
CA SER A 360 -18.41 -5.63 -1.35
C SER A 360 -16.99 -6.18 -1.28
N HIS A 361 -16.19 -5.75 -0.30
CA HIS A 361 -14.83 -6.29 -0.11
C HIS A 361 -14.84 -7.78 0.25
N ILE A 362 -15.76 -8.23 1.12
CA ILE A 362 -15.91 -9.66 1.43
C ILE A 362 -16.31 -10.45 0.18
N PHE A 363 -17.33 -9.98 -0.55
CA PHE A 363 -17.79 -10.66 -1.77
C PHE A 363 -16.70 -10.78 -2.81
N ILE A 364 -15.99 -9.69 -3.09
CA ILE A 364 -14.90 -9.68 -4.08
C ILE A 364 -13.75 -10.56 -3.62
N GLY A 365 -13.39 -10.54 -2.34
CA GLY A 365 -12.35 -11.41 -1.79
C GLY A 365 -12.69 -12.90 -1.93
N LEU A 366 -13.94 -13.29 -1.64
CA LEU A 366 -14.40 -14.66 -1.85
C LEU A 366 -14.39 -15.05 -3.34
N PHE A 367 -14.79 -14.12 -4.21
CA PHE A 367 -14.76 -14.35 -5.66
C PHE A 367 -13.32 -14.48 -6.18
N GLN A 368 -12.38 -13.68 -5.68
CA GLN A 368 -10.95 -13.80 -5.98
C GLN A 368 -10.40 -15.16 -5.54
N LEU A 369 -10.76 -15.62 -4.34
CA LEU A 369 -10.39 -16.96 -3.87
C LEU A 369 -10.91 -18.05 -4.79
N LEU A 370 -12.18 -17.98 -5.18
CA LEU A 370 -12.78 -18.94 -6.10
C LEU A 370 -12.01 -19.01 -7.43
N ILE A 371 -11.74 -17.84 -8.03
CA ILE A 371 -10.99 -17.73 -9.28
C ILE A 371 -9.55 -18.24 -9.12
N ALA A 372 -8.90 -17.93 -7.99
CA ALA A 372 -7.56 -18.44 -7.71
C ALA A 372 -7.53 -19.97 -7.65
N PHE A 373 -8.53 -20.60 -7.02
CA PHE A 373 -8.64 -22.07 -6.99
C PHE A 373 -8.91 -22.66 -8.37
N LEU A 374 -9.78 -22.05 -9.19
CA LEU A 374 -10.09 -22.50 -10.53
C LEU A 374 -8.87 -22.40 -11.47
N THR A 375 -8.04 -21.39 -11.29
CA THR A 375 -6.85 -21.13 -12.13
C THR A 375 -5.57 -21.76 -11.59
N LEU A 376 -5.62 -22.39 -10.42
CA LEU A 376 -4.46 -22.94 -9.72
C LEU A 376 -3.60 -23.89 -10.58
N ARG A 377 -4.22 -24.69 -11.45
CA ARG A 377 -3.54 -25.64 -12.33
C ARG A 377 -3.00 -25.04 -13.62
N LEU A 378 -3.36 -23.78 -13.93
CA LEU A 378 -2.99 -23.11 -15.18
C LEU A 378 -1.64 -22.38 -15.08
N GLY A 379 -1.06 -22.29 -13.89
CA GLY A 379 0.18 -21.59 -13.59
C GLY A 379 -0.01 -20.17 -13.07
N ILE A 380 1.05 -19.62 -12.48
CA ILE A 380 1.03 -18.34 -11.76
C ILE A 380 0.57 -17.17 -12.63
N LEU A 381 0.97 -17.10 -13.90
CA LEU A 381 0.62 -16.00 -14.80
C LEU A 381 -0.88 -15.95 -15.07
N TRP A 382 -1.51 -17.10 -15.33
CA TRP A 382 -2.95 -17.19 -15.53
C TRP A 382 -3.74 -16.87 -14.26
N MET A 383 -3.23 -17.29 -13.11
CA MET A 383 -3.82 -16.98 -11.82
C MET A 383 -3.78 -15.47 -11.53
N VAL A 384 -2.64 -14.81 -11.78
CA VAL A 384 -2.50 -13.35 -11.64
C VAL A 384 -3.37 -12.62 -12.67
N PHE A 385 -3.38 -13.05 -13.93
CA PHE A 385 -4.21 -12.47 -14.97
C PHE A 385 -5.70 -12.50 -14.62
N ALA A 386 -6.19 -13.67 -14.19
CA ALA A 386 -7.58 -13.82 -13.78
C ALA A 386 -7.93 -12.93 -12.57
N ASN A 387 -7.01 -12.82 -11.60
CA ASN A 387 -7.18 -11.91 -10.46
C ASN A 387 -7.25 -10.44 -10.90
N VAL A 388 -6.40 -10.02 -11.82
CA VAL A 388 -6.41 -8.66 -12.39
C VAL A 388 -7.72 -8.38 -13.09
N LEU A 389 -8.24 -9.34 -13.89
CA LEU A 389 -9.55 -9.20 -14.52
C LEU A 389 -10.69 -9.07 -13.50
N VAL A 390 -10.68 -9.86 -12.43
CA VAL A 390 -11.65 -9.72 -11.33
C VAL A 390 -11.58 -8.33 -10.70
N ASN A 391 -10.39 -7.84 -10.42
CA ASN A 391 -10.21 -6.51 -9.84
C ASN A 391 -10.63 -5.37 -10.77
N ILE A 392 -10.47 -5.52 -12.08
CA ILE A 392 -10.88 -4.49 -13.03
C ILE A 392 -12.38 -4.61 -13.37
N ILE A 393 -12.82 -5.80 -13.78
CA ILE A 393 -14.17 -5.97 -14.32
C ILE A 393 -15.20 -6.09 -13.20
N VAL A 394 -15.03 -7.06 -12.29
CA VAL A 394 -16.04 -7.36 -11.27
C VAL A 394 -16.10 -6.24 -10.24
N TRP A 395 -14.93 -5.79 -9.73
CA TRP A 395 -14.86 -4.73 -8.75
C TRP A 395 -15.47 -3.43 -9.30
N LEU A 396 -14.99 -2.95 -10.46
CA LEU A 396 -15.50 -1.71 -11.04
C LEU A 396 -16.98 -1.78 -11.37
N SER A 397 -17.48 -2.93 -11.86
CA SER A 397 -18.91 -3.11 -12.19
C SER A 397 -19.79 -2.99 -10.94
N ILE A 398 -19.45 -3.68 -9.85
CA ILE A 398 -20.21 -3.66 -8.60
C ILE A 398 -20.18 -2.24 -7.99
N TRP A 399 -19.01 -1.63 -7.94
CA TRP A 399 -18.87 -0.32 -7.34
C TRP A 399 -19.47 0.79 -8.20
N HIS A 400 -19.34 0.70 -9.53
CA HIS A 400 -19.99 1.64 -10.43
C HIS A 400 -21.51 1.55 -10.33
N TRP A 401 -22.07 0.34 -10.30
CA TRP A 401 -23.51 0.13 -10.11
C TRP A 401 -24.00 0.80 -8.82
N TYR A 402 -23.28 0.64 -7.73
CA TYR A 402 -23.65 1.24 -6.45
C TYR A 402 -23.51 2.77 -6.45
N VAL A 403 -22.40 3.29 -6.98
CA VAL A 403 -22.17 4.75 -7.08
C VAL A 403 -23.19 5.38 -8.03
N ASN A 404 -23.56 4.70 -9.14
CA ASN A 404 -24.64 5.16 -10.01
C ASN A 404 -25.96 5.27 -9.25
N HIS A 405 -26.29 4.29 -8.40
CA HIS A 405 -27.50 4.35 -7.55
C HIS A 405 -27.45 5.50 -6.54
N LEU A 406 -26.27 5.85 -6.00
CA LEU A 406 -26.11 6.95 -5.05
C LEU A 406 -26.27 8.34 -5.68
N ILE A 407 -25.56 8.59 -6.78
CA ILE A 407 -25.40 9.93 -7.37
C ILE A 407 -25.89 10.05 -8.83
N GLY A 408 -26.25 8.95 -9.50
CA GLY A 408 -26.76 8.98 -10.87
C GLY A 408 -25.70 9.09 -11.97
N ILE A 409 -24.46 8.65 -11.73
CA ILE A 409 -23.38 8.70 -12.73
C ILE A 409 -23.50 7.58 -13.78
N CYS A 410 -23.60 7.93 -15.05
CA CYS A 410 -23.69 6.96 -16.15
C CYS A 410 -22.32 6.37 -16.51
N LEU A 411 -22.25 5.04 -16.74
CA LEU A 411 -21.03 4.33 -17.14
C LEU A 411 -20.38 4.91 -18.39
N ILE A 412 -21.19 5.27 -19.38
CA ILE A 412 -20.70 5.85 -20.64
C ILE A 412 -19.91 7.14 -20.39
N ASN A 413 -20.33 7.96 -19.43
CA ASN A 413 -19.64 9.18 -19.10
C ASN A 413 -18.27 8.90 -18.46
N VAL A 414 -18.18 7.88 -17.59
CA VAL A 414 -16.92 7.44 -16.98
C VAL A 414 -15.98 6.85 -18.04
N LEU A 415 -16.49 6.03 -18.94
CA LEU A 415 -15.71 5.47 -20.05
C LEU A 415 -15.19 6.57 -20.99
N LYS A 416 -16.02 7.57 -21.31
CA LYS A 416 -15.59 8.74 -22.10
C LYS A 416 -14.50 9.57 -21.40
N ASP A 417 -14.51 9.62 -20.07
CA ASP A 417 -13.50 10.30 -19.29
C ASP A 417 -12.18 9.53 -19.22
N ILE A 418 -12.20 8.20 -19.33
CA ILE A 418 -11.02 7.31 -19.21
C ILE A 418 -10.38 7.05 -20.58
N PHE A 419 -11.19 6.75 -21.60
CA PHE A 419 -10.74 6.26 -22.91
C PHE A 419 -9.66 7.12 -23.59
N PRO A 420 -9.76 8.46 -23.61
CA PRO A 420 -8.71 9.30 -24.23
C PRO A 420 -7.33 9.09 -23.63
N TYR A 421 -7.22 8.90 -22.32
CA TYR A 421 -5.94 8.75 -21.62
C TYR A 421 -5.35 7.35 -21.80
N ILE A 422 -6.17 6.31 -21.87
CA ILE A 422 -5.74 4.95 -22.24
C ILE A 422 -5.20 4.94 -23.65
N SER A 423 -6.03 5.39 -24.63
CA SER A 423 -5.65 5.35 -26.03
C SER A 423 -4.40 6.19 -26.33
N MET A 424 -4.29 7.37 -25.76
CA MET A 424 -3.07 8.20 -25.89
C MET A 424 -1.85 7.49 -25.32
N SER A 425 -1.95 6.91 -24.11
CA SER A 425 -0.82 6.19 -23.51
C SER A 425 -0.38 5.02 -24.39
N LEU A 426 -1.32 4.22 -24.89
CA LEU A 426 -1.02 3.08 -25.77
C LEU A 426 -0.38 3.52 -27.10
N ILE A 427 -0.89 4.59 -27.72
CA ILE A 427 -0.33 5.16 -28.96
C ILE A 427 1.12 5.62 -28.72
N VAL A 428 1.38 6.33 -27.60
CA VAL A 428 2.73 6.76 -27.24
C VAL A 428 3.68 5.57 -27.10
N PHE A 429 3.30 4.55 -26.32
CA PHE A 429 4.17 3.41 -26.09
C PHE A 429 4.40 2.58 -27.34
N LEU A 430 3.37 2.42 -28.19
CA LEU A 430 3.51 1.75 -29.47
C LEU A 430 4.49 2.50 -30.38
N PHE A 431 4.35 3.83 -30.46
CA PHE A 431 5.25 4.66 -31.25
C PHE A 431 6.70 4.57 -30.73
N VAL A 432 6.90 4.75 -29.41
CA VAL A 432 8.23 4.67 -28.79
C VAL A 432 8.84 3.28 -28.98
N TYR A 433 8.05 2.21 -28.90
CA TYR A 433 8.54 0.84 -29.15
C TYR A 433 9.16 0.71 -30.55
N PHE A 434 8.50 1.21 -31.62
CA PHE A 434 9.04 1.13 -32.97
C PHE A 434 10.33 1.93 -33.14
N PHE A 435 10.43 3.11 -32.50
CA PHE A 435 11.63 3.94 -32.59
C PHE A 435 12.82 3.41 -31.77
N THR A 436 12.55 2.66 -30.72
CA THR A 436 13.60 2.17 -29.81
C THR A 436 14.03 0.73 -30.07
N LYS A 437 13.37 0.02 -30.99
CA LYS A 437 13.59 -1.39 -31.29
C LYS A 437 15.01 -1.74 -31.68
N GLN A 438 15.77 -0.79 -32.26
CA GLN A 438 17.15 -1.01 -32.76
C GLN A 438 18.22 -0.72 -31.70
N ILE A 439 17.82 -0.27 -30.49
CA ILE A 439 18.76 0.07 -29.43
C ILE A 439 19.11 -1.18 -28.65
N GLU A 440 20.33 -1.68 -28.78
CA GLU A 440 20.79 -2.87 -28.08
C GLU A 440 21.22 -2.61 -26.63
N ASN A 441 21.73 -1.40 -26.35
CA ASN A 441 22.20 -1.06 -25.00
C ASN A 441 21.00 -0.82 -24.07
N MET A 442 20.86 -1.68 -23.05
CA MET A 442 19.74 -1.70 -22.11
C MET A 442 19.57 -0.37 -21.34
N TYR A 443 20.68 0.27 -20.95
CA TYR A 443 20.63 1.56 -20.24
C TYR A 443 20.16 2.70 -21.16
N LEU A 444 20.67 2.73 -22.38
CA LEU A 444 20.26 3.72 -23.37
C LEU A 444 18.79 3.49 -23.80
N LEU A 445 18.42 2.22 -23.97
CA LEU A 445 17.04 1.82 -24.28
C LEU A 445 16.06 2.32 -23.21
N PHE A 446 16.37 2.04 -21.93
CA PHE A 446 15.57 2.52 -20.79
C PHE A 446 15.43 4.05 -20.77
N ALA A 447 16.57 4.76 -20.84
CA ALA A 447 16.56 6.22 -20.81
C ALA A 447 15.77 6.80 -21.98
N THR A 448 15.98 6.27 -23.19
CA THR A 448 15.29 6.73 -24.42
C THR A 448 13.78 6.42 -24.34
N LYS A 449 13.38 5.22 -23.92
CA LYS A 449 11.97 4.86 -23.72
C LYS A 449 11.27 5.84 -22.74
N VAL A 450 11.89 6.10 -21.59
CA VAL A 450 11.32 7.00 -20.59
C VAL A 450 11.21 8.43 -21.12
N LEU A 451 12.31 9.00 -21.64
CA LEU A 451 12.33 10.37 -22.12
C LEU A 451 11.36 10.61 -23.28
N LEU A 452 11.41 9.75 -24.32
CA LEU A 452 10.50 9.88 -25.46
C LEU A 452 9.04 9.71 -25.04
N SER A 453 8.72 8.75 -24.15
CA SER A 453 7.34 8.56 -23.68
C SER A 453 6.81 9.80 -22.98
N VAL A 454 7.60 10.42 -22.09
CA VAL A 454 7.19 11.65 -21.39
C VAL A 454 7.00 12.81 -22.37
N VAL A 455 7.98 13.02 -23.26
CA VAL A 455 7.92 14.15 -24.22
C VAL A 455 6.74 14.00 -25.17
N ILE A 456 6.56 12.82 -25.77
CA ILE A 456 5.48 12.57 -26.74
C ILE A 456 4.10 12.63 -26.03
N TYR A 457 3.98 12.05 -24.83
CA TYR A 457 2.72 12.14 -24.06
C TYR A 457 2.34 13.59 -23.76
N CYS A 458 3.27 14.39 -23.24
CA CYS A 458 3.04 15.81 -22.97
C CYS A 458 2.69 16.60 -24.24
N PHE A 459 3.39 16.31 -25.33
CA PHE A 459 3.12 16.93 -26.65
C PHE A 459 1.72 16.59 -27.15
N LEU A 460 1.32 15.33 -27.13
CA LEU A 460 -0.02 14.90 -27.57
C LEU A 460 -1.12 15.49 -26.68
N MET A 461 -0.90 15.60 -25.35
CA MET A 461 -1.84 16.27 -24.45
C MET A 461 -1.96 17.76 -24.71
N PHE A 462 -0.88 18.40 -25.12
CA PHE A 462 -0.87 19.82 -25.51
C PHE A 462 -1.63 20.04 -26.83
N VAL A 463 -1.32 19.26 -27.87
CA VAL A 463 -1.98 19.33 -29.19
C VAL A 463 -3.45 18.96 -29.11
N GLY A 464 -3.77 17.87 -28.34
CA GLY A 464 -5.12 17.42 -28.08
C GLY A 464 -5.97 18.35 -27.21
N LYS A 465 -5.39 19.52 -26.81
CA LYS A 465 -6.06 20.55 -26.01
C LYS A 465 -6.72 19.96 -24.72
N SER A 466 -6.07 18.99 -24.08
CA SER A 466 -6.58 18.38 -22.85
C SER A 466 -6.84 19.44 -21.78
N VAL A 467 -8.08 19.48 -21.28
CA VAL A 467 -8.50 20.47 -20.26
C VAL A 467 -7.66 20.29 -18.99
N ILE A 468 -7.46 19.04 -18.54
CA ILE A 468 -6.69 18.72 -17.34
C ILE A 468 -5.23 19.15 -17.49
N PHE A 469 -4.61 18.88 -18.65
CA PHE A 469 -3.22 19.27 -18.90
C PHE A 469 -3.04 20.80 -18.85
N ARG A 470 -3.98 21.56 -19.43
CA ARG A 470 -3.96 23.02 -19.37
C ARG A 470 -4.15 23.56 -17.95
N GLU A 471 -5.08 22.99 -17.19
CA GLU A 471 -5.27 23.34 -15.77
C GLU A 471 -3.98 23.09 -14.97
N CYS A 472 -3.29 21.96 -15.20
CA CYS A 472 -2.01 21.66 -14.55
C CYS A 472 -0.93 22.67 -14.93
N LEU A 473 -0.79 23.03 -16.23
CA LEU A 473 0.17 24.03 -16.69
C LEU A 473 -0.11 25.41 -16.08
N GLN A 474 -1.38 25.83 -16.08
CA GLN A 474 -1.77 27.10 -15.47
C GLN A 474 -1.46 27.16 -13.98
N PHE A 475 -1.60 26.03 -13.27
CA PHE A 475 -1.27 25.97 -11.84
C PHE A 475 0.25 26.05 -11.59
N VAL A 476 1.06 25.35 -12.39
CA VAL A 476 2.53 25.34 -12.26
C VAL A 476 3.16 26.67 -12.65
N PHE A 477 2.65 27.31 -13.70
CA PHE A 477 3.19 28.56 -14.22
C PHE A 477 2.48 29.83 -13.71
N ARG A 478 1.47 29.67 -12.86
CA ARG A 478 0.88 30.81 -12.16
C ARG A 478 1.82 31.22 -11.01
N LYS A 479 2.60 32.27 -11.32
CA LYS A 479 3.29 33.07 -10.29
C LYS A 479 2.34 34.02 -9.60
#